data_bdb46c8c6904948e31e9e47e651e1b3f
#
_entry.id   bdb46c8c6904948e31e9e47e651e1b3f
#
_cell.length_a   1.000
_cell.length_b   1.000
_cell.length_c   1.000
_cell.angle_alpha   90.00
_cell.angle_beta   90.00
_cell.angle_gamma   90.00
#
_symmetry.space_group_name_H-M   'P 1'
#
loop_
_entity.id
_entity.type
_entity.pdbx_description
1 polymer ?
#
loop_
_entity_poly.entity_id
_entity_poly.type
_entity_poly.pdbx_seq_one_letter_code
_entity_poly.pdbx_strand_id
1 'polypeptide(L)'
;MAERAAKAALYDTFALVGKALASGRRIELLDVLANGERTVEELARQIGLSTANASQHLQLLRQAGLVTTRRDGTFVVYQLAGPEVFELCETLRILAAARLAEVEHLAAAYLGPDVGGQGEDGLEPVTRQELARRLQAGERLLVLDVRPTQEHAAAHLPGAVSIPVNELRRRLAELPRDQEIVAYCRGPYCAFAHEAVRLLRHEGFTARRLEDGLPEWVAAGLPISHSAMSLREQ
;
A
#
# COMPACT_ATOMS: atom_id res chain seq x y z
N MET A 1 21.51 -32.87 25.87
CA MET A 1 22.21 -32.30 24.68
C MET A 1 21.32 -32.32 23.42
N ALA A 2 20.65 -33.42 23.10
CA ALA A 2 19.76 -33.50 21.92
C ALA A 2 18.60 -32.50 21.93
N GLU A 3 17.93 -32.31 23.06
CA GLU A 3 16.84 -31.36 23.24
C GLU A 3 17.27 -29.91 22.98
N ARG A 4 18.46 -29.50 23.48
CA ARG A 4 19.01 -28.18 23.23
C ARG A 4 19.35 -27.97 21.77
N ALA A 5 19.86 -28.97 21.07
CA ALA A 5 20.15 -28.91 19.64
C ALA A 5 18.86 -28.77 18.82
N ALA A 6 17.82 -29.51 19.16
CA ALA A 6 16.50 -29.40 18.51
C ALA A 6 15.88 -28.02 18.73
N LYS A 7 15.97 -27.46 19.93
CA LYS A 7 15.50 -26.10 20.23
C LYS A 7 16.27 -25.05 19.43
N ALA A 8 17.61 -25.18 19.32
CA ALA A 8 18.41 -24.24 18.53
C ALA A 8 18.00 -24.27 17.04
N ALA A 9 17.86 -25.47 16.46
CA ALA A 9 17.42 -25.64 15.09
C ALA A 9 16.03 -25.01 14.80
N LEU A 10 15.11 -25.11 15.78
CA LEU A 10 13.80 -24.47 15.68
C LEU A 10 13.93 -22.94 15.60
N TYR A 11 14.73 -22.33 16.47
CA TYR A 11 14.95 -20.88 16.45
C TYR A 11 15.71 -20.42 15.22
N ASP A 12 16.66 -21.21 14.71
CA ASP A 12 17.34 -20.95 13.43
C ASP A 12 16.36 -20.97 12.27
N THR A 13 15.34 -21.82 12.33
CA THR A 13 14.26 -21.86 11.32
C THR A 13 13.40 -20.58 11.38
N PHE A 14 13.01 -20.12 12.57
CA PHE A 14 12.31 -18.84 12.71
C PHE A 14 13.15 -17.66 12.18
N ALA A 15 14.46 -17.71 12.41
CA ALA A 15 15.37 -16.68 11.94
C ALA A 15 15.46 -16.58 10.39
N LEU A 16 15.01 -17.59 9.62
CA LEU A 16 14.96 -17.52 8.16
C LEU A 16 14.02 -16.41 7.69
N VAL A 17 12.87 -16.25 8.35
CA VAL A 17 11.93 -15.16 8.06
C VAL A 17 12.58 -13.81 8.34
N GLY A 18 13.22 -13.65 9.51
CA GLY A 18 13.95 -12.43 9.87
C GLY A 18 15.05 -12.08 8.87
N LYS A 19 15.83 -13.08 8.44
CA LYS A 19 16.86 -12.91 7.40
C LYS A 19 16.27 -12.49 6.06
N ALA A 20 15.11 -13.02 5.70
CA ALA A 20 14.41 -12.62 4.47
C ALA A 20 13.93 -11.17 4.53
N LEU A 21 13.55 -10.65 5.69
CA LEU A 21 13.15 -9.25 5.88
C LEU A 21 14.33 -8.28 6.06
N ALA A 22 15.55 -8.75 6.31
CA ALA A 22 16.74 -7.92 6.53
C ALA A 22 17.25 -7.25 5.22
N SER A 23 16.35 -6.62 4.45
CA SER A 23 16.67 -5.86 3.24
C SER A 23 15.51 -4.93 2.88
N GLY A 24 15.79 -3.62 2.77
CA GLY A 24 14.78 -2.63 2.39
C GLY A 24 14.10 -2.97 1.06
N ARG A 25 14.85 -3.48 0.06
CA ARG A 25 14.26 -3.87 -1.23
C ARG A 25 13.29 -5.04 -1.13
N ARG A 26 13.51 -5.97 -0.21
CA ARG A 26 12.57 -7.08 0.01
C ARG A 26 11.31 -6.63 0.74
N ILE A 27 11.46 -5.72 1.70
CA ILE A 27 10.31 -5.10 2.38
C ILE A 27 9.48 -4.30 1.37
N GLU A 28 10.12 -3.51 0.51
CA GLU A 28 9.45 -2.74 -0.55
C GLU A 28 8.70 -3.64 -1.56
N LEU A 29 9.28 -4.80 -1.94
CA LEU A 29 8.59 -5.79 -2.77
C LEU A 29 7.34 -6.35 -2.10
N LEU A 30 7.40 -6.65 -0.79
CA LEU A 30 6.24 -7.13 -0.04
C LEU A 30 5.16 -6.05 0.08
N ASP A 31 5.55 -4.79 0.26
CA ASP A 31 4.63 -3.64 0.30
C ASP A 31 3.89 -3.46 -1.04
N VAL A 32 4.60 -3.60 -2.16
CA VAL A 32 3.96 -3.60 -3.48
C VAL A 32 3.00 -4.78 -3.66
N LEU A 33 3.38 -5.98 -3.24
CA LEU A 33 2.56 -7.19 -3.35
C LEU A 33 1.34 -7.17 -2.41
N ALA A 34 1.37 -6.40 -1.34
CA ALA A 34 0.20 -6.17 -0.48
C ALA A 34 -0.96 -5.48 -1.24
N ASN A 35 -0.64 -4.77 -2.31
CA ASN A 35 -1.62 -4.11 -3.19
C ASN A 35 -2.04 -4.97 -4.41
N GLY A 36 -1.74 -6.26 -4.40
CA GLY A 36 -2.14 -7.22 -5.41
C GLY A 36 -0.95 -7.91 -6.08
N GLU A 37 -1.27 -8.98 -6.76
CA GLU A 37 -0.30 -9.81 -7.48
C GLU A 37 0.34 -9.08 -8.68
N ARG A 38 1.61 -9.40 -8.98
CA ARG A 38 2.40 -8.77 -10.04
C ARG A 38 3.39 -9.76 -10.66
N THR A 39 3.75 -9.50 -11.90
CA THR A 39 4.90 -10.17 -12.55
C THR A 39 6.22 -9.60 -12.02
N VAL A 40 7.32 -10.33 -12.24
CA VAL A 40 8.65 -9.85 -11.83
C VAL A 40 9.06 -8.57 -12.56
N GLU A 41 8.65 -8.40 -13.82
CA GLU A 41 8.91 -7.21 -14.64
C GLU A 41 8.20 -5.97 -14.07
N GLU A 42 6.94 -6.13 -13.66
CA GLU A 42 6.17 -5.07 -13.03
C GLU A 42 6.77 -4.66 -11.68
N LEU A 43 7.13 -5.64 -10.85
CA LEU A 43 7.78 -5.41 -9.55
C LEU A 43 9.12 -4.68 -9.75
N ALA A 44 9.96 -5.17 -10.66
CA ALA A 44 11.26 -4.57 -10.96
C ALA A 44 11.15 -3.10 -11.38
N ARG A 45 10.21 -2.82 -12.29
CA ARG A 45 9.93 -1.45 -12.76
C ARG A 45 9.45 -0.55 -11.63
N GLN A 46 8.57 -1.05 -10.77
CA GLN A 46 7.94 -0.27 -9.71
C GLN A 46 8.92 0.16 -8.62
N ILE A 47 9.90 -0.71 -8.28
CA ILE A 47 10.90 -0.41 -7.25
C ILE A 47 12.27 0.01 -7.80
N GLY A 48 12.36 0.23 -9.12
CA GLY A 48 13.58 0.71 -9.78
C GLY A 48 14.73 -0.30 -9.77
N LEU A 49 14.44 -1.60 -9.90
CA LEU A 49 15.44 -2.66 -10.02
C LEU A 49 15.50 -3.25 -11.43
N SER A 50 16.62 -3.91 -11.77
CA SER A 50 16.63 -4.82 -12.90
C SER A 50 15.79 -6.06 -12.60
N THR A 51 15.20 -6.68 -13.64
CA THR A 51 14.41 -7.92 -13.49
C THR A 51 15.23 -9.04 -12.84
N ALA A 52 16.52 -9.14 -13.15
CA ALA A 52 17.42 -10.11 -12.54
C ALA A 52 17.56 -9.91 -11.02
N ASN A 53 17.77 -8.66 -10.57
CA ASN A 53 17.86 -8.34 -9.14
C ASN A 53 16.54 -8.56 -8.41
N ALA A 54 15.42 -8.13 -9.00
CA ALA A 54 14.09 -8.38 -8.44
C ALA A 54 13.82 -9.89 -8.29
N SER A 55 14.17 -10.68 -9.32
CA SER A 55 14.04 -12.14 -9.28
C SER A 55 14.84 -12.77 -8.13
N GLN A 56 16.08 -12.31 -7.89
CA GLN A 56 16.89 -12.81 -6.77
C GLN A 56 16.24 -12.50 -5.41
N HIS A 57 15.76 -11.29 -5.22
CA HIS A 57 15.05 -10.92 -3.99
C HIS A 57 13.76 -11.73 -3.79
N LEU A 58 12.98 -11.91 -4.85
CA LEU A 58 11.75 -12.71 -4.82
C LEU A 58 12.00 -14.19 -4.54
N GLN A 59 13.09 -14.75 -5.06
CA GLN A 59 13.49 -16.13 -4.73
C GLN A 59 13.79 -16.30 -3.24
N LEU A 60 14.50 -15.34 -2.61
CA LEU A 60 14.76 -15.37 -1.17
C LEU A 60 13.47 -15.27 -0.35
N LEU A 61 12.56 -14.37 -0.74
CA LEU A 61 11.24 -14.26 -0.12
C LEU A 61 10.42 -15.56 -0.26
N ARG A 62 10.46 -16.20 -1.44
CA ARG A 62 9.78 -17.47 -1.69
C ARG A 62 10.37 -18.62 -0.87
N GLN A 63 11.69 -18.69 -0.75
CA GLN A 63 12.36 -19.70 0.09
C GLN A 63 12.00 -19.55 1.58
N ALA A 64 11.75 -18.33 2.03
CA ALA A 64 11.27 -18.03 3.39
C ALA A 64 9.75 -18.20 3.55
N GLY A 65 9.01 -18.58 2.49
CA GLY A 65 7.57 -18.75 2.54
C GLY A 65 6.76 -17.45 2.60
N LEU A 66 7.37 -16.29 2.29
CA LEU A 66 6.69 -15.00 2.37
C LEU A 66 5.95 -14.63 1.07
N VAL A 67 6.32 -15.24 -0.06
CA VAL A 67 5.61 -15.06 -1.32
C VAL A 67 5.38 -16.41 -1.98
N THR A 68 4.28 -16.51 -2.73
CA THR A 68 3.95 -17.63 -3.60
C THR A 68 3.93 -17.18 -5.06
N THR A 69 3.90 -18.14 -5.97
CA THR A 69 3.84 -17.88 -7.40
C THR A 69 2.75 -18.71 -8.05
N ARG A 70 2.08 -18.13 -9.05
CA ARG A 70 1.25 -18.86 -9.99
C ARG A 70 1.71 -18.60 -11.43
N ARG A 71 1.34 -19.47 -12.34
CA ARG A 71 1.54 -19.24 -13.79
C ARG A 71 0.30 -18.59 -14.38
N ASP A 72 0.52 -17.60 -15.25
CA ASP A 72 -0.51 -16.96 -16.03
C ASP A 72 0.00 -16.91 -17.50
N GLY A 73 -0.38 -17.90 -18.28
CA GLY A 73 0.22 -18.10 -19.60
C GLY A 73 1.74 -18.31 -19.51
N THR A 74 2.48 -17.42 -20.13
CA THR A 74 3.96 -17.41 -20.14
C THR A 74 4.56 -16.65 -18.93
N PHE A 75 3.74 -15.91 -18.17
CA PHE A 75 4.19 -15.10 -17.06
C PHE A 75 4.18 -15.86 -15.74
N VAL A 76 5.12 -15.50 -14.87
CA VAL A 76 5.14 -15.91 -13.46
C VAL A 76 4.66 -14.72 -12.63
N VAL A 77 3.53 -14.90 -11.98
CA VAL A 77 2.90 -13.89 -11.14
C VAL A 77 3.20 -14.22 -9.68
N TYR A 78 3.66 -13.22 -8.94
CA TYR A 78 3.97 -13.29 -7.52
C TYR A 78 2.84 -12.67 -6.70
N GLN A 79 2.59 -13.24 -5.52
CA GLN A 79 1.65 -12.73 -4.52
C GLN A 79 2.17 -12.99 -3.11
N LEU A 80 1.66 -12.28 -2.10
CA LEU A 80 1.92 -12.63 -0.70
C LEU A 80 1.45 -14.05 -0.41
N ALA A 81 2.17 -14.77 0.45
CA ALA A 81 1.81 -16.14 0.81
C ALA A 81 0.52 -16.22 1.64
N GLY A 82 0.21 -15.17 2.37
CA GLY A 82 -1.01 -15.05 3.17
C GLY A 82 -1.11 -13.66 3.83
N PRO A 83 -2.24 -13.35 4.47
CA PRO A 83 -2.46 -12.06 5.14
C PRO A 83 -1.47 -11.83 6.30
N GLU A 84 -1.00 -12.88 6.96
CA GLU A 84 -0.01 -12.81 8.04
C GLU A 84 1.32 -12.21 7.61
N VAL A 85 1.67 -12.28 6.32
CA VAL A 85 2.87 -11.64 5.77
C VAL A 85 2.72 -10.12 5.76
N PHE A 86 1.55 -9.63 5.40
CA PHE A 86 1.23 -8.20 5.47
C PHE A 86 1.25 -7.71 6.92
N GLU A 87 0.58 -8.42 7.85
CA GLU A 87 0.54 -8.09 9.27
C GLU A 87 1.94 -8.02 9.89
N LEU A 88 2.82 -8.93 9.51
CA LEU A 88 4.22 -8.93 9.93
C LEU A 88 4.96 -7.69 9.44
N CYS A 89 4.80 -7.32 8.17
CA CYS A 89 5.42 -6.12 7.59
C CYS A 89 4.85 -4.83 8.20
N GLU A 90 3.54 -4.78 8.46
CA GLU A 90 2.88 -3.67 9.14
C GLU A 90 3.43 -3.52 10.57
N THR A 91 3.50 -4.61 11.34
CA THR A 91 4.07 -4.61 12.69
C THR A 91 5.52 -4.15 12.71
N LEU A 92 6.34 -4.62 11.75
CA LEU A 92 7.73 -4.19 11.59
C LEU A 92 7.81 -2.68 11.34
N ARG A 93 6.96 -2.14 10.46
CA ARG A 93 6.89 -0.72 10.12
C ARG A 93 6.48 0.12 11.32
N ILE A 94 5.43 -0.27 12.04
CA ILE A 94 4.95 0.40 13.25
C ILE A 94 6.06 0.42 14.32
N LEU A 95 6.72 -0.71 14.54
CA LEU A 95 7.81 -0.82 15.51
C LEU A 95 9.00 0.08 15.11
N ALA A 96 9.37 0.09 13.84
CA ALA A 96 10.45 0.96 13.35
C ALA A 96 10.09 2.44 13.54
N ALA A 97 8.88 2.86 13.17
CA ALA A 97 8.42 4.24 13.36
C ALA A 97 8.40 4.65 14.85
N ALA A 98 7.99 3.75 15.74
CA ALA A 98 7.93 4.03 17.17
C ALA A 98 9.31 4.05 17.87
N ARG A 99 10.35 3.45 17.30
CA ARG A 99 11.64 3.24 17.95
C ARG A 99 12.82 3.94 17.26
N LEU A 100 12.69 4.28 16.01
CA LEU A 100 13.75 4.88 15.20
C LEU A 100 13.31 6.28 14.77
N ALA A 101 13.76 7.30 15.48
CA ALA A 101 13.41 8.71 15.18
C ALA A 101 13.77 9.12 13.74
N GLU A 102 14.72 8.44 13.12
CA GLU A 102 15.12 8.67 11.73
C GLU A 102 14.00 8.33 10.72
N VAL A 103 13.07 7.43 11.08
CA VAL A 103 11.96 7.05 10.19
C VAL A 103 11.07 8.26 9.88
N GLU A 104 10.71 9.04 10.89
CA GLU A 104 9.89 10.25 10.72
C GLU A 104 10.62 11.28 9.85
N HIS A 105 11.91 11.50 10.10
CA HIS A 105 12.72 12.43 9.34
C HIS A 105 12.85 12.00 7.86
N LEU A 106 13.12 10.73 7.60
CA LEU A 106 13.22 10.20 6.23
C LEU A 106 11.86 10.21 5.53
N ALA A 107 10.79 9.91 6.23
CA ALA A 107 9.43 9.98 5.69
C ALA A 107 9.08 11.41 5.29
N ALA A 108 9.38 12.40 6.13
CA ALA A 108 9.17 13.81 5.83
C ALA A 108 10.01 14.29 4.64
N ALA A 109 11.28 13.85 4.55
CA ALA A 109 12.15 14.17 3.41
C ALA A 109 11.64 13.56 2.09
N TYR A 110 11.02 12.37 2.14
CA TYR A 110 10.51 11.66 0.96
C TYR A 110 9.11 12.13 0.53
N LEU A 111 8.19 12.32 1.47
CA LEU A 111 6.79 12.63 1.20
C LEU A 111 6.47 14.13 1.28
N GLY A 112 7.38 14.91 1.85
CA GLY A 112 7.20 16.34 2.12
C GLY A 112 6.80 16.61 3.57
N PRO A 113 6.73 17.90 3.99
CA PRO A 113 6.56 18.31 5.39
C PRO A 113 5.23 17.90 6.01
N ASP A 114 4.23 17.52 5.21
CA ASP A 114 2.88 17.12 5.68
C ASP A 114 2.84 15.66 6.22
N VAL A 115 3.99 15.00 6.38
CA VAL A 115 4.09 13.68 6.97
C VAL A 115 4.13 13.81 8.48
N GLY A 116 3.09 13.40 9.14
CA GLY A 116 2.99 13.49 10.61
C GLY A 116 1.75 14.24 11.10
N GLY A 117 0.84 14.60 10.21
CA GLY A 117 -0.50 15.05 10.57
C GLY A 117 -0.67 16.57 10.76
N GLN A 118 0.38 17.37 10.66
CA GLN A 118 0.23 18.84 10.69
C GLN A 118 0.57 19.42 9.33
N GLY A 119 -0.37 19.29 8.37
CA GLY A 119 -0.32 20.12 7.17
C GLY A 119 -0.40 21.59 7.54
N GLU A 120 0.15 22.49 6.72
CA GLU A 120 0.09 23.95 6.92
C GLU A 120 -1.34 24.46 7.19
N ASP A 121 -2.37 23.71 6.78
CA ASP A 121 -3.79 24.03 6.94
C ASP A 121 -4.45 23.40 8.18
N GLY A 122 -3.70 22.68 9.04
CA GLY A 122 -4.24 22.03 10.25
C GLY A 122 -5.21 20.86 9.99
N LEU A 123 -5.31 20.37 8.76
CA LEU A 123 -6.17 19.24 8.39
C LEU A 123 -5.40 17.92 8.54
N GLU A 124 -5.61 17.25 9.67
CA GLU A 124 -5.02 15.94 9.93
C GLU A 124 -5.53 14.87 8.95
N PRO A 125 -4.74 13.80 8.68
CA PRO A 125 -5.22 12.65 7.92
C PRO A 125 -6.50 12.07 8.54
N VAL A 126 -7.31 11.41 7.71
CA VAL A 126 -8.51 10.68 8.16
C VAL A 126 -8.09 9.27 8.53
N THR A 127 -8.43 8.81 9.73
CA THR A 127 -8.19 7.41 10.11
C THR A 127 -9.16 6.48 9.38
N ARG A 128 -8.78 5.19 9.22
CA ARG A 128 -9.67 4.19 8.61
C ARG A 128 -10.99 4.02 9.37
N GLN A 129 -10.94 4.12 10.71
CA GLN A 129 -12.14 4.02 11.56
C GLN A 129 -13.07 5.21 11.34
N GLU A 130 -12.51 6.43 11.28
CA GLU A 130 -13.27 7.64 10.98
C GLU A 130 -13.93 7.55 9.61
N LEU A 131 -13.17 7.19 8.57
CA LEU A 131 -13.71 7.08 7.21
C LEU A 131 -14.80 6.01 7.13
N ALA A 132 -14.58 4.82 7.72
CA ALA A 132 -15.58 3.76 7.74
C ALA A 132 -16.87 4.19 8.42
N ARG A 133 -16.78 4.86 9.57
CA ARG A 133 -17.94 5.41 10.29
C ARG A 133 -18.70 6.44 9.44
N ARG A 134 -17.97 7.35 8.80
CA ARG A 134 -18.56 8.41 7.96
C ARG A 134 -19.28 7.83 6.73
N LEU A 135 -18.68 6.83 6.08
CA LEU A 135 -19.31 6.12 4.96
C LEU A 135 -20.57 5.38 5.39
N GLN A 136 -20.55 4.69 6.54
CA GLN A 136 -21.72 4.01 7.10
C GLN A 136 -22.84 5.00 7.48
N ALA A 137 -22.50 6.20 7.94
CA ALA A 137 -23.45 7.26 8.25
C ALA A 137 -24.04 7.94 6.99
N GLY A 138 -23.54 7.60 5.79
CA GLY A 138 -23.97 8.23 4.54
C GLY A 138 -23.56 9.70 4.44
N GLU A 139 -22.45 10.10 5.10
CA GLU A 139 -21.93 11.45 5.01
C GLU A 139 -21.54 11.80 3.57
N ARG A 140 -21.76 13.02 3.18
CA ARG A 140 -21.50 13.51 1.84
C ARG A 140 -20.01 13.84 1.69
N LEU A 141 -19.22 12.88 1.26
CA LEU A 141 -17.79 13.00 0.95
C LEU A 141 -17.46 12.19 -0.30
N LEU A 142 -16.39 12.55 -0.97
CA LEU A 142 -15.85 11.78 -2.10
C LEU A 142 -14.61 10.99 -1.65
N VAL A 143 -14.65 9.68 -1.82
CA VAL A 143 -13.45 8.84 -1.67
C VAL A 143 -12.74 8.79 -3.02
N LEU A 144 -11.47 9.18 -3.07
CA LEU A 144 -10.67 9.26 -4.29
C LEU A 144 -9.53 8.25 -4.26
N ASP A 145 -9.57 7.26 -5.16
CA ASP A 145 -8.48 6.33 -5.40
C ASP A 145 -7.50 6.91 -6.41
N VAL A 146 -6.28 7.24 -5.95
CA VAL A 146 -5.25 7.84 -6.80
C VAL A 146 -4.21 6.83 -7.31
N ARG A 147 -4.46 5.54 -7.10
CA ARG A 147 -3.65 4.45 -7.63
C ARG A 147 -3.91 4.25 -9.14
N PRO A 148 -3.04 3.50 -9.85
CA PRO A 148 -3.34 3.08 -11.21
C PRO A 148 -4.70 2.40 -11.34
N THR A 149 -5.42 2.67 -12.43
CA THR A 149 -6.78 2.16 -12.68
C THR A 149 -6.88 0.64 -12.57
N GLN A 150 -5.83 -0.09 -12.91
CA GLN A 150 -5.79 -1.55 -12.78
C GLN A 150 -5.85 -2.02 -11.32
N GLU A 151 -5.22 -1.28 -10.40
CA GLU A 151 -5.28 -1.59 -8.96
C GLU A 151 -6.67 -1.30 -8.39
N HIS A 152 -7.27 -0.17 -8.81
CA HIS A 152 -8.67 0.13 -8.47
C HIS A 152 -9.62 -0.95 -8.97
N ALA A 153 -9.45 -1.39 -10.22
CA ALA A 153 -10.30 -2.44 -10.79
C ALA A 153 -10.20 -3.76 -10.02
N ALA A 154 -9.00 -4.11 -9.54
CA ALA A 154 -8.78 -5.32 -8.75
C ALA A 154 -9.46 -5.26 -7.38
N ALA A 155 -9.32 -4.16 -6.65
CA ALA A 155 -10.00 -3.92 -5.38
C ALA A 155 -9.92 -2.44 -4.99
N HIS A 156 -10.98 -1.88 -4.42
CA HIS A 156 -11.03 -0.49 -3.98
C HIS A 156 -12.00 -0.29 -2.80
N LEU A 157 -11.93 0.86 -2.13
CA LEU A 157 -12.87 1.24 -1.08
C LEU A 157 -14.26 1.44 -1.69
N PRO A 158 -15.35 1.09 -0.98
CA PRO A 158 -16.72 1.23 -1.49
C PRO A 158 -17.03 2.65 -1.96
N GLY A 159 -17.53 2.77 -3.18
CA GLY A 159 -17.91 4.05 -3.78
C GLY A 159 -16.74 4.96 -4.19
N ALA A 160 -15.50 4.47 -4.12
CA ALA A 160 -14.34 5.25 -4.52
C ALA A 160 -14.32 5.55 -6.02
N VAL A 161 -14.03 6.79 -6.36
CA VAL A 161 -13.79 7.24 -7.73
C VAL A 161 -12.31 7.05 -8.08
N SER A 162 -12.03 6.46 -9.24
CA SER A 162 -10.65 6.23 -9.70
C SER A 162 -10.17 7.37 -10.58
N ILE A 163 -9.19 8.11 -10.08
CA ILE A 163 -8.42 9.08 -10.86
C ILE A 163 -6.95 8.93 -10.48
N PRO A 164 -6.15 8.22 -11.30
CA PRO A 164 -4.70 8.11 -11.06
C PRO A 164 -4.04 9.48 -10.88
N VAL A 165 -3.08 9.56 -9.96
CA VAL A 165 -2.45 10.84 -9.58
C VAL A 165 -1.88 11.60 -10.78
N ASN A 166 -1.32 10.90 -11.76
CA ASN A 166 -0.79 11.49 -13.00
C ASN A 166 -1.87 12.06 -13.94
N GLU A 167 -3.15 11.70 -13.76
CA GLU A 167 -4.30 12.22 -14.51
C GLU A 167 -5.04 13.31 -13.75
N LEU A 168 -4.86 13.39 -12.44
CA LEU A 168 -5.67 14.20 -11.53
C LEU A 168 -5.74 15.67 -11.98
N ARG A 169 -4.61 16.28 -12.36
CA ARG A 169 -4.57 17.68 -12.79
C ARG A 169 -5.48 17.95 -14.00
N ARG A 170 -5.61 17.01 -14.92
CA ARG A 170 -6.44 17.15 -16.12
C ARG A 170 -7.93 16.90 -15.85
N ARG A 171 -8.23 16.21 -14.75
CA ARG A 171 -9.58 15.74 -14.40
C ARG A 171 -10.19 16.47 -13.20
N LEU A 172 -9.58 17.56 -12.73
CA LEU A 172 -10.09 18.35 -11.60
C LEU A 172 -11.53 18.85 -11.80
N ALA A 173 -11.95 19.11 -13.05
CA ALA A 173 -13.30 19.55 -13.36
C ALA A 173 -14.39 18.48 -13.11
N GLU A 174 -14.00 17.20 -12.98
CA GLU A 174 -14.89 16.09 -12.65
C GLU A 174 -15.20 16.01 -11.15
N LEU A 175 -14.43 16.72 -10.31
CA LEU A 175 -14.51 16.63 -8.85
C LEU A 175 -15.49 17.68 -8.29
N PRO A 176 -16.30 17.29 -7.29
CA PRO A 176 -17.21 18.22 -6.64
C PRO A 176 -16.45 19.19 -5.74
N ARG A 177 -16.85 20.48 -5.78
CA ARG A 177 -16.24 21.53 -4.94
C ARG A 177 -16.95 21.74 -3.62
N ASP A 178 -18.12 21.17 -3.45
CA ASP A 178 -19.00 21.33 -2.30
C ASP A 178 -18.95 20.16 -1.31
N GLN A 179 -17.98 19.25 -1.48
CA GLN A 179 -17.75 18.07 -0.64
C GLN A 179 -16.27 17.96 -0.27
N GLU A 180 -16.01 17.35 0.87
CA GLU A 180 -14.67 16.93 1.24
C GLU A 180 -14.23 15.73 0.37
N ILE A 181 -12.98 15.76 -0.07
CA ILE A 181 -12.35 14.68 -0.81
C ILE A 181 -11.37 13.97 0.12
N VAL A 182 -11.57 12.66 0.31
CA VAL A 182 -10.63 11.81 1.03
C VAL A 182 -9.85 10.96 0.03
N ALA A 183 -8.60 11.34 -0.24
CA ALA A 183 -7.74 10.63 -1.18
C ALA A 183 -6.99 9.49 -0.47
N TYR A 184 -6.90 8.33 -1.12
CA TYR A 184 -6.12 7.20 -0.61
C TYR A 184 -5.26 6.55 -1.69
N CYS A 185 -4.24 5.80 -1.25
CA CYS A 185 -3.42 5.01 -2.16
C CYS A 185 -2.99 3.65 -1.54
N ARG A 186 -1.74 3.23 -1.73
CA ARG A 186 -1.25 1.90 -1.36
C ARG A 186 -0.93 1.71 0.12
N GLY A 187 -0.73 2.80 0.86
CA GLY A 187 -0.35 2.74 2.27
C GLY A 187 0.20 4.09 2.76
N PRO A 188 0.61 4.19 4.02
CA PRO A 188 0.97 5.46 4.67
C PRO A 188 2.21 6.14 4.05
N TYR A 189 3.12 5.38 3.45
CA TYR A 189 4.32 5.91 2.79
C TYR A 189 4.20 5.99 1.26
N CYS A 190 2.99 5.95 0.72
CA CYS A 190 2.76 6.13 -0.72
C CYS A 190 2.67 7.62 -1.08
N ALA A 191 3.58 8.09 -1.94
CA ALA A 191 3.63 9.50 -2.34
C ALA A 191 2.38 9.99 -3.09
N PHE A 192 1.64 9.09 -3.74
CA PHE A 192 0.50 9.47 -4.61
C PHE A 192 -0.62 10.22 -3.87
N ALA A 193 -1.00 9.75 -2.68
CA ALA A 193 -2.04 10.44 -1.90
C ALA A 193 -1.56 11.79 -1.37
N HIS A 194 -0.29 11.90 -0.99
CA HIS A 194 0.32 13.17 -0.56
C HIS A 194 0.36 14.18 -1.72
N GLU A 195 0.79 13.75 -2.90
CA GLU A 195 0.80 14.59 -4.11
C GLU A 195 -0.61 15.02 -4.50
N ALA A 196 -1.57 14.09 -4.48
CA ALA A 196 -2.95 14.37 -4.82
C ALA A 196 -3.57 15.41 -3.88
N VAL A 197 -3.40 15.25 -2.57
CA VAL A 197 -3.96 16.18 -1.59
C VAL A 197 -3.33 17.57 -1.73
N ARG A 198 -2.01 17.68 -1.91
CA ARG A 198 -1.36 18.97 -2.17
C ARG A 198 -1.91 19.65 -3.43
N LEU A 199 -2.07 18.89 -4.52
CA LEU A 199 -2.65 19.43 -5.74
C LEU A 199 -4.10 19.91 -5.52
N LEU A 200 -4.94 19.08 -4.89
CA LEU A 200 -6.34 19.41 -4.63
C LEU A 200 -6.47 20.67 -3.77
N ARG A 201 -5.71 20.78 -2.70
CA ARG A 201 -5.69 21.94 -1.82
C ARG A 201 -5.23 23.22 -2.56
N HIS A 202 -4.17 23.12 -3.35
CA HIS A 202 -3.69 24.21 -4.19
C HIS A 202 -4.77 24.73 -5.16
N GLU A 203 -5.61 23.84 -5.67
CA GLU A 203 -6.71 24.15 -6.57
C GLU A 203 -8.03 24.52 -5.85
N GLY A 204 -7.97 24.69 -4.51
CA GLY A 204 -9.07 25.20 -3.67
C GLY A 204 -10.10 24.12 -3.29
N PHE A 205 -9.78 22.85 -3.34
CA PHE A 205 -10.63 21.77 -2.84
C PHE A 205 -10.37 21.55 -1.33
N THR A 206 -11.41 21.18 -0.61
CA THR A 206 -11.27 20.62 0.74
C THR A 206 -10.85 19.16 0.60
N ALA A 207 -9.58 18.86 0.87
CA ALA A 207 -9.03 17.52 0.67
C ALA A 207 -8.19 17.07 1.86
N ARG A 208 -8.38 15.82 2.27
CA ARG A 208 -7.58 15.11 3.28
C ARG A 208 -7.10 13.79 2.70
N ARG A 209 -6.03 13.25 3.24
CA ARG A 209 -5.63 11.90 2.87
C ARG A 209 -6.16 10.90 3.89
N LEU A 210 -6.43 9.68 3.45
CA LEU A 210 -6.54 8.54 4.35
C LEU A 210 -5.15 8.28 4.95
N GLU A 211 -5.07 8.07 6.26
CA GLU A 211 -3.82 7.78 6.96
C GLU A 211 -3.17 6.50 6.43
N ASP A 212 -3.98 5.51 6.18
CA ASP A 212 -3.66 4.18 5.67
C ASP A 212 -3.87 4.07 4.15
N GLY A 213 -3.73 2.84 3.63
CA GLY A 213 -4.08 2.47 2.27
C GLY A 213 -5.09 1.33 2.20
N LEU A 214 -5.27 0.78 1.00
CA LEU A 214 -6.15 -0.36 0.79
C LEU A 214 -5.74 -1.61 1.59
N PRO A 215 -4.44 -1.99 1.69
CA PRO A 215 -4.05 -3.18 2.45
C PRO A 215 -4.43 -3.11 3.92
N GLU A 216 -4.22 -1.98 4.58
CA GLU A 216 -4.59 -1.76 5.98
C GLU A 216 -6.12 -1.77 6.18
N TRP A 217 -6.86 -1.26 5.20
CA TRP A 217 -8.32 -1.30 5.18
C TRP A 217 -8.83 -2.74 5.11
N VAL A 218 -8.25 -3.55 4.22
CA VAL A 218 -8.58 -4.98 4.07
C VAL A 218 -8.21 -5.77 5.32
N ALA A 219 -7.02 -5.55 5.88
CA ALA A 219 -6.58 -6.22 7.10
C ALA A 219 -7.47 -5.91 8.32
N ALA A 220 -8.10 -4.74 8.33
CA ALA A 220 -9.10 -4.38 9.34
C ALA A 220 -10.48 -5.05 9.13
N GLY A 221 -10.64 -5.90 8.11
CA GLY A 221 -11.91 -6.57 7.78
C GLY A 221 -12.98 -5.62 7.25
N LEU A 222 -12.61 -4.45 6.75
CA LEU A 222 -13.53 -3.46 6.23
C LEU A 222 -13.95 -3.81 4.79
N PRO A 223 -15.19 -3.41 4.36
CA PRO A 223 -15.72 -3.80 3.07
C PRO A 223 -14.90 -3.20 1.91
N ILE A 224 -14.77 -3.99 0.85
CA ILE A 224 -14.17 -3.56 -0.42
C ILE A 224 -15.13 -3.78 -1.58
N SER A 225 -14.86 -3.11 -2.68
CA SER A 225 -15.53 -3.29 -3.96
C SER A 225 -14.52 -3.71 -5.03
N HIS A 226 -15.01 -4.35 -6.07
CA HIS A 226 -14.26 -4.71 -7.27
C HIS A 226 -14.99 -4.10 -8.47
N SER A 227 -14.28 -3.54 -9.43
CA SER A 227 -14.89 -3.18 -10.70
C SER A 227 -15.22 -4.46 -11.45
N ALA A 228 -16.45 -4.59 -11.95
CA ALA A 228 -16.77 -5.69 -12.84
C ALA A 228 -15.77 -5.69 -14.00
N MET A 229 -14.94 -6.74 -14.10
CA MET A 229 -14.16 -6.98 -15.30
C MET A 229 -15.18 -7.11 -16.44
N SER A 230 -15.26 -6.09 -17.31
CA SER A 230 -15.92 -6.29 -18.59
C SER A 230 -15.12 -7.38 -19.30
N LEU A 231 -15.68 -8.57 -19.33
CA LEU A 231 -15.27 -9.62 -20.26
C LEU A 231 -15.46 -9.01 -21.66
N ARG A 232 -14.45 -8.29 -22.14
CA ARG A 232 -14.35 -8.05 -23.57
C ARG A 232 -13.88 -9.36 -24.18
N GLU A 233 -14.85 -9.96 -24.81
CA GLU A 233 -14.72 -11.07 -25.75
C GLU A 233 -13.49 -10.90 -26.64
N GLN A 234 -12.89 -11.97 -26.88
CA GLN A 234 -11.82 -12.44 -27.75
C GLN A 234 -11.57 -11.60 -29.01
#